data_f7ae4f7d684fa269c352e1d63b241c81
#
_entry.id   f7ae4f7d684fa269c352e1d63b241c81
#
_cell.length_a   1.000
_cell.length_b   1.000
_cell.length_c   1.000
_cell.angle_alpha   90.00
_cell.angle_beta   90.00
_cell.angle_gamma   90.00
#
_symmetry.space_group_name_H-M   'P 1'
#
loop_
_entity.id
_entity.type
_entity.pdbx_description
1 polymer ?
#
loop_
_entity_poly.entity_id
_entity_poly.type
_entity_poly.pdbx_seq_one_letter_code
_entity_poly.pdbx_strand_id
1 'polypeptide(L)'
;MVNDALRSGSIAEQALRQEKRLRIDKLITEVVDDYILLAKTRSMTFTVDARPTTIRANRDMMRHVISNLVSNAVRHGDAGSVIKITCNQHELAIENACKPLTKQQLQHVFDPFYRSSGDKKQHTNSSGIGLYTVKILLDTKGLDYDFTPHGQGMRFVVRF
;
A
#
# COMPACT_ATOMS: atom_id res chain seq x y z
N MET A 1 15.31 -10.26 -12.23
CA MET A 1 13.89 -10.38 -12.60
C MET A 1 13.22 -11.64 -11.99
N VAL A 2 13.75 -12.82 -12.21
CA VAL A 2 13.21 -14.07 -11.60
C VAL A 2 13.35 -14.08 -10.08
N ASN A 3 14.36 -13.41 -9.51
CA ASN A 3 14.59 -13.34 -8.06
C ASN A 3 13.54 -12.58 -7.25
N ASP A 4 12.81 -11.61 -7.82
CA ASP A 4 11.83 -10.81 -7.07
C ASP A 4 10.48 -11.55 -6.92
N ALA A 5 10.09 -12.33 -7.93
CA ALA A 5 8.90 -13.19 -7.83
C ALA A 5 9.15 -14.35 -6.84
N LEU A 6 10.37 -14.91 -6.83
CA LEU A 6 10.79 -15.93 -5.86
C LEU A 6 10.93 -15.36 -4.44
N ARG A 7 11.35 -14.10 -4.30
CA ARG A 7 11.34 -13.39 -3.00
C ARG A 7 9.94 -13.16 -2.47
N SER A 8 8.98 -12.83 -3.32
CA SER A 8 7.58 -12.66 -2.92
C SER A 8 6.97 -13.98 -2.43
N GLY A 9 7.24 -15.11 -3.09
CA GLY A 9 6.83 -16.45 -2.62
C GLY A 9 7.48 -16.83 -1.29
N SER A 10 8.77 -16.60 -1.13
CA SER A 10 9.51 -16.85 0.11
C SER A 10 9.03 -15.95 1.27
N ILE A 11 8.72 -14.69 1.02
CA ILE A 11 8.16 -13.76 2.02
C ILE A 11 6.76 -14.21 2.44
N ALA A 12 5.93 -14.66 1.49
CA ALA A 12 4.58 -15.17 1.79
C ALA A 12 4.62 -16.43 2.67
N GLU A 13 5.54 -17.36 2.40
CA GLU A 13 5.70 -18.56 3.25
C GLU A 13 6.21 -18.24 4.66
N GLN A 14 7.12 -17.28 4.80
CA GLN A 14 7.60 -16.81 6.11
C GLN A 14 6.52 -16.04 6.86
N ALA A 15 5.65 -15.32 6.15
CA ALA A 15 4.57 -14.51 6.73
C ALA A 15 3.57 -15.36 7.52
N LEU A 16 3.31 -16.59 7.12
CA LEU A 16 2.40 -17.49 7.81
C LEU A 16 3.00 -18.12 9.08
N ARG A 17 4.33 -18.16 9.22
CA ARG A 17 5.00 -18.94 10.27
C ARG A 17 5.15 -18.23 11.61
N GLN A 18 4.96 -16.90 11.70
CA GLN A 18 5.21 -16.12 12.92
C GLN A 18 4.11 -15.09 13.21
N GLU A 19 2.85 -15.51 13.10
CA GLU A 19 1.75 -14.64 13.46
C GLU A 19 1.69 -14.39 14.97
N LYS A 20 1.67 -13.11 15.36
CA LYS A 20 1.52 -12.65 16.74
C LYS A 20 0.43 -11.57 16.82
N ARG A 21 0.02 -11.23 18.03
CA ARG A 21 -0.80 -10.03 18.25
C ARG A 21 0.02 -8.80 17.87
N LEU A 22 -0.47 -8.05 16.89
CA LEU A 22 0.19 -6.88 16.31
C LEU A 22 -0.68 -5.64 16.49
N ARG A 23 -0.12 -4.59 17.08
CA ARG A 23 -0.70 -3.24 17.11
C ARG A 23 -0.49 -2.59 15.75
N ILE A 24 -1.50 -2.73 14.89
CA ILE A 24 -1.42 -2.23 13.51
C ILE A 24 -1.39 -0.70 13.45
N ASP A 25 -2.07 -0.02 14.37
CA ASP A 25 -2.05 1.43 14.50
C ASP A 25 -0.64 1.99 14.76
N LYS A 26 0.14 1.32 15.59
CA LYS A 26 1.54 1.69 15.83
C LYS A 26 2.43 1.45 14.60
N LEU A 27 2.22 0.32 13.93
CA LEU A 27 2.97 0.00 12.72
C LEU A 27 2.68 0.99 11.59
N ILE A 28 1.45 1.46 11.45
CA ILE A 28 1.09 2.52 10.50
C ILE A 28 1.90 3.79 10.78
N THR A 29 1.96 4.24 12.04
CA THR A 29 2.73 5.43 12.42
C THR A 29 4.21 5.27 12.08
N GLU A 30 4.82 4.14 12.42
CA GLU A 30 6.23 3.86 12.09
C GLU A 30 6.49 3.91 10.58
N VAL A 31 5.61 3.32 9.77
CA VAL A 31 5.77 3.34 8.31
C VAL A 31 5.57 4.74 7.75
N VAL A 32 4.58 5.49 8.22
CA VAL A 32 4.37 6.88 7.79
C VAL A 32 5.60 7.73 8.07
N ASP A 33 6.23 7.57 9.24
CA ASP A 33 7.45 8.30 9.59
C ASP A 33 8.59 8.07 8.60
N ASP A 34 8.74 6.85 8.07
CA ASP A 34 9.73 6.53 7.04
C ASP A 34 9.51 7.29 5.72
N TYR A 35 8.27 7.70 5.44
CA TYR A 35 7.91 8.36 4.18
C TYR A 35 7.70 9.89 4.27
N ILE A 36 7.79 10.49 5.46
CA ILE A 36 7.58 11.92 5.66
C ILE A 36 8.52 12.77 4.78
N LEU A 37 9.81 12.41 4.74
CA LEU A 37 10.78 13.16 3.94
C LEU A 37 10.49 13.05 2.43
N LEU A 38 10.13 11.85 1.97
CA LEU A 38 9.76 11.65 0.57
C LEU A 38 8.49 12.44 0.19
N ALA A 39 7.48 12.43 1.05
CA ALA A 39 6.26 13.21 0.85
C ALA A 39 6.56 14.71 0.80
N LYS A 40 7.42 15.23 1.66
CA LYS A 40 7.85 16.62 1.67
C LYS A 40 8.52 17.07 0.36
N THR A 41 9.30 16.21 -0.31
CA THR A 41 9.89 16.53 -1.61
C THR A 41 8.85 16.82 -2.69
N ARG A 42 7.62 16.36 -2.48
CA ARG A 42 6.46 16.57 -3.36
C ARG A 42 5.42 17.53 -2.74
N SER A 43 5.78 18.25 -1.68
CA SER A 43 4.88 19.12 -0.92
C SER A 43 3.62 18.41 -0.41
N MET A 44 3.69 17.10 -0.24
CA MET A 44 2.59 16.29 0.28
C MET A 44 2.66 16.15 1.80
N THR A 45 1.51 15.94 2.42
CA THR A 45 1.39 15.71 3.87
C THR A 45 0.55 14.48 4.16
N PHE A 46 0.68 13.95 5.38
CA PHE A 46 -0.15 12.85 5.87
C PHE A 46 -1.17 13.34 6.91
N THR A 47 -2.38 12.80 6.86
CA THR A 47 -3.34 12.84 7.95
C THR A 47 -3.61 11.40 8.37
N VAL A 48 -3.32 11.07 9.62
CA VAL A 48 -3.45 9.71 10.17
C VAL A 48 -4.48 9.73 11.31
N ASP A 49 -5.58 9.02 11.11
CA ASP A 49 -6.58 8.71 12.14
C ASP A 49 -6.61 7.20 12.36
N ALA A 50 -5.66 6.71 13.15
CA ALA A 50 -5.52 5.30 13.48
C ALA A 50 -5.94 5.04 14.93
N ARG A 51 -7.10 4.41 15.11
CA ARG A 51 -7.58 3.99 16.43
C ARG A 51 -6.78 2.78 16.93
N PRO A 52 -6.62 2.60 18.24
CA PRO A 52 -5.94 1.43 18.80
C PRO A 52 -6.55 0.13 18.25
N THR A 53 -5.78 -0.57 17.43
CA THR A 53 -6.24 -1.76 16.70
C THR A 53 -5.21 -2.88 16.80
N THR A 54 -5.64 -4.06 17.23
CA THR A 54 -4.79 -5.25 17.31
C THR A 54 -5.33 -6.34 16.40
N ILE A 55 -4.48 -6.85 15.53
CA ILE A 55 -4.77 -7.99 14.65
C ILE A 55 -3.80 -9.13 14.90
N ARG A 56 -4.13 -10.34 14.43
CA ARG A 56 -3.19 -11.46 14.39
C ARG A 56 -2.52 -11.51 13.03
N ALA A 57 -1.24 -11.14 12.97
CA ALA A 57 -0.48 -11.13 11.73
C ALA A 57 1.03 -11.21 11.97
N ASN A 58 1.78 -11.51 10.93
CA ASN A 58 3.22 -11.33 10.91
C ASN A 58 3.54 -9.83 10.71
N ARG A 59 4.39 -9.28 11.59
CA ARG A 59 4.73 -7.85 11.58
C ARG A 59 5.44 -7.43 10.28
N ASP A 60 6.39 -8.23 9.82
CA ASP A 60 7.19 -7.90 8.64
C ASP A 60 6.31 -7.94 7.37
N MET A 61 5.42 -8.93 7.27
CA MET A 61 4.43 -9.00 6.21
C MET A 61 3.56 -7.73 6.17
N MET A 62 2.96 -7.35 7.30
CA MET A 62 2.10 -6.15 7.35
C MET A 62 2.88 -4.87 7.11
N ARG A 63 4.15 -4.80 7.56
CA ARG A 63 5.02 -3.68 7.24
C ARG A 63 5.26 -3.57 5.73
N HIS A 64 5.49 -4.68 5.04
CA HIS A 64 5.63 -4.69 3.57
C HIS A 64 4.34 -4.22 2.87
N VAL A 65 3.18 -4.70 3.31
CA VAL A 65 1.89 -4.26 2.77
C VAL A 65 1.72 -2.74 2.94
N ILE A 66 1.81 -2.24 4.17
CA ILE A 66 1.59 -0.82 4.47
C ILE A 66 2.64 0.06 3.77
N SER A 67 3.90 -0.34 3.78
CA SER A 67 5.00 0.39 3.11
C SER A 67 4.76 0.51 1.60
N ASN A 68 4.35 -0.57 0.94
CA ASN A 68 4.03 -0.53 -0.50
C ASN A 68 2.83 0.38 -0.78
N LEU A 69 1.78 0.34 0.05
CA LEU A 69 0.60 1.18 -0.12
C LEU A 69 0.92 2.66 0.12
N VAL A 70 1.67 2.99 1.18
CA VAL A 70 2.09 4.37 1.48
C VAL A 70 3.03 4.89 0.42
N SER A 71 4.03 4.11 0.00
CA SER A 71 4.94 4.45 -1.10
C SER A 71 4.18 4.72 -2.40
N ASN A 72 3.20 3.88 -2.72
CA ASN A 72 2.35 4.04 -3.89
C ASN A 72 1.56 5.36 -3.83
N ALA A 73 0.95 5.66 -2.69
CA ALA A 73 0.21 6.91 -2.48
C ALA A 73 1.11 8.15 -2.64
N VAL A 74 2.34 8.12 -2.09
CA VAL A 74 3.30 9.23 -2.24
C VAL A 74 3.75 9.39 -3.68
N ARG A 75 4.04 8.30 -4.39
CA ARG A 75 4.59 8.35 -5.75
C ARG A 75 3.57 8.77 -6.80
N HIS A 76 2.34 8.29 -6.67
CA HIS A 76 1.27 8.50 -7.65
C HIS A 76 0.26 9.58 -7.26
N GLY A 77 0.31 10.06 -6.02
CA GLY A 77 -0.52 11.18 -5.56
C GLY A 77 -0.13 12.51 -6.22
N ASP A 78 -1.08 13.43 -6.28
CA ASP A 78 -0.85 14.78 -6.78
C ASP A 78 0.07 15.55 -5.82
N ALA A 79 1.03 16.29 -6.38
CA ALA A 79 1.90 17.16 -5.59
C ALA A 79 1.07 18.18 -4.80
N GLY A 80 1.48 18.48 -3.57
CA GLY A 80 0.78 19.41 -2.69
C GLY A 80 -0.49 18.85 -2.04
N SER A 81 -0.84 17.58 -2.29
CA SER A 81 -2.03 16.95 -1.74
C SER A 81 -1.81 16.32 -0.36
N VAL A 82 -2.91 15.88 0.26
CA VAL A 82 -2.91 15.16 1.53
C VAL A 82 -3.16 13.68 1.28
N ILE A 83 -2.31 12.83 1.86
CA ILE A 83 -2.55 11.38 1.94
C ILE A 83 -3.27 11.13 3.26
N LYS A 84 -4.48 10.57 3.18
CA LYS A 84 -5.30 10.26 4.34
C LYS A 84 -5.21 8.78 4.66
N ILE A 85 -4.88 8.46 5.90
CA ILE A 85 -4.80 7.09 6.41
C ILE A 85 -5.77 6.97 7.58
N THR A 86 -6.68 6.02 7.51
CA THR A 86 -7.60 5.69 8.59
C THR A 86 -7.48 4.23 8.97
N CYS A 87 -7.53 3.91 10.25
CA CYS A 87 -7.51 2.54 10.74
C CYS A 87 -8.45 2.37 11.93
N ASN A 88 -9.22 1.30 11.91
CA ASN A 88 -10.08 0.87 13.02
C ASN A 88 -10.04 -0.66 13.11
N GLN A 89 -10.88 -1.25 13.99
CA GLN A 89 -10.91 -2.70 14.23
C GLN A 89 -11.32 -3.55 13.02
N HIS A 90 -11.86 -2.94 11.96
CA HIS A 90 -12.39 -3.65 10.79
C HIS A 90 -11.55 -3.43 9.54
N GLU A 91 -10.92 -2.27 9.41
CA GLU A 91 -10.22 -1.91 8.18
C GLU A 91 -9.08 -0.90 8.38
N LEU A 92 -8.13 -0.97 7.46
CA LEU A 92 -7.16 0.07 7.14
C LEU A 92 -7.52 0.64 5.77
N ALA A 93 -7.65 1.97 5.66
CA ALA A 93 -7.84 2.65 4.38
C ALA A 93 -6.76 3.70 4.15
N ILE A 94 -6.27 3.78 2.92
CA ILE A 94 -5.31 4.77 2.45
C ILE A 94 -5.89 5.46 1.22
N GLU A 95 -6.01 6.78 1.28
CA GLU A 95 -6.57 7.62 0.24
C GLU A 95 -5.55 8.65 -0.22
N ASN A 96 -5.46 8.87 -1.52
CA ASN A 96 -4.64 9.94 -2.10
C ASN A 96 -5.36 10.58 -3.28
N ALA A 97 -5.20 11.90 -3.43
CA ALA A 97 -5.64 12.62 -4.61
C ALA A 97 -4.74 12.26 -5.79
N CYS A 98 -5.33 11.91 -6.91
CA CYS A 98 -4.65 11.64 -8.17
C CYS A 98 -5.70 11.49 -9.28
N LYS A 99 -5.26 11.46 -10.54
CA LYS A 99 -6.16 11.06 -11.61
C LYS A 99 -6.66 9.62 -11.35
N PRO A 100 -7.98 9.40 -11.20
CA PRO A 100 -8.51 8.06 -10.96
C PRO A 100 -8.17 7.09 -12.09
N LEU A 101 -7.88 5.85 -11.74
CA LEU A 101 -7.64 4.79 -12.71
C LEU A 101 -8.93 4.43 -13.45
N THR A 102 -8.81 4.17 -14.75
CA THR A 102 -9.90 3.64 -15.57
C THR A 102 -10.21 2.18 -15.20
N LYS A 103 -11.39 1.70 -15.57
CA LYS A 103 -11.76 0.29 -15.39
C LYS A 103 -10.74 -0.67 -16.02
N GLN A 104 -10.24 -0.33 -17.20
CA GLN A 104 -9.21 -1.12 -17.88
C GLN A 104 -7.89 -1.14 -17.12
N GLN A 105 -7.45 0.00 -16.58
CA GLN A 105 -6.24 0.06 -15.75
C GLN A 105 -6.40 -0.73 -14.46
N LEU A 106 -7.57 -0.67 -13.81
CA LEU A 106 -7.84 -1.43 -12.59
C LEU A 106 -7.81 -2.95 -12.79
N GLN A 107 -8.15 -3.45 -13.99
CA GLN A 107 -8.03 -4.88 -14.31
C GLN A 107 -6.58 -5.39 -14.27
N HIS A 108 -5.60 -4.51 -14.50
CA HIS A 108 -4.18 -4.84 -14.61
C HIS A 108 -3.31 -4.28 -13.47
N VAL A 109 -3.87 -3.45 -12.58
CA VAL A 109 -3.09 -2.73 -11.57
C VAL A 109 -2.32 -3.64 -10.61
N PHE A 110 -2.79 -4.87 -10.44
CA PHE A 110 -2.13 -5.90 -9.62
C PHE A 110 -1.25 -6.86 -10.43
N ASP A 111 -1.17 -6.71 -11.76
CA ASP A 111 -0.28 -7.52 -12.57
C ASP A 111 1.18 -7.16 -12.29
N PRO A 112 2.10 -8.14 -12.25
CA PRO A 112 3.51 -7.86 -12.05
C PRO A 112 4.04 -6.98 -13.19
N PHE A 113 4.87 -5.99 -12.85
CA PHE A 113 5.49 -5.03 -13.79
C PHE A 113 4.50 -4.11 -14.53
N TYR A 114 3.22 -4.09 -14.13
CA TYR A 114 2.27 -3.17 -14.73
C TYR A 114 2.61 -1.72 -14.35
N ARG A 115 2.59 -0.85 -15.35
CA ARG A 115 2.75 0.61 -15.21
C ARG A 115 1.71 1.29 -16.08
N SER A 116 1.01 2.28 -15.54
CA SER A 116 0.06 3.05 -16.35
C SER A 116 0.79 3.90 -17.38
N SER A 117 0.16 4.15 -18.53
CA SER A 117 0.78 4.84 -19.68
C SER A 117 1.26 6.27 -19.36
N GLY A 118 0.79 6.88 -18.26
CA GLY A 118 1.23 8.19 -17.79
C GLY A 118 2.58 8.20 -17.07
N ASP A 119 3.01 7.07 -16.53
CA ASP A 119 4.23 6.97 -15.72
C ASP A 119 5.52 6.93 -16.56
N LYS A 120 5.41 6.75 -17.88
CA LYS A 120 6.58 6.69 -18.78
C LYS A 120 7.37 7.99 -18.87
N LYS A 121 6.79 9.12 -18.48
CA LYS A 121 7.43 10.45 -18.55
C LYS A 121 8.01 10.95 -17.23
N GLN A 122 7.68 10.32 -16.12
CA GLN A 122 8.30 10.64 -14.83
C GLN A 122 9.31 9.55 -14.51
N HIS A 123 10.56 9.95 -14.22
CA HIS A 123 11.65 9.09 -13.75
C HIS A 123 11.35 8.49 -12.36
N THR A 124 10.20 7.85 -12.20
CA THR A 124 9.88 7.15 -10.96
C THR A 124 10.48 5.75 -11.06
N ASN A 125 11.46 5.47 -10.20
CA ASN A 125 12.05 4.14 -9.99
C ASN A 125 11.03 3.14 -9.41
N SER A 126 9.79 3.11 -9.92
CA SER A 126 8.80 2.13 -9.50
C SER A 126 8.95 0.88 -10.36
N SER A 127 9.26 -0.24 -9.73
CA SER A 127 9.44 -1.53 -10.42
C SER A 127 8.13 -2.12 -10.96
N GLY A 128 6.96 -1.56 -10.61
CA GLY A 128 5.65 -2.14 -10.92
C GLY A 128 5.34 -3.42 -10.14
N ILE A 129 6.08 -3.69 -9.06
CA ILE A 129 5.95 -4.91 -8.23
C ILE A 129 5.19 -4.62 -6.93
N GLY A 130 5.09 -3.37 -6.49
CA GLY A 130 4.55 -3.02 -5.17
C GLY A 130 3.12 -3.51 -4.94
N LEU A 131 2.18 -3.21 -5.84
CA LEU A 131 0.78 -3.67 -5.71
C LEU A 131 0.64 -5.18 -5.97
N TYR A 132 1.45 -5.77 -6.85
CA TYR A 132 1.51 -7.21 -7.01
C TYR A 132 1.95 -7.90 -5.69
N THR A 133 2.97 -7.38 -5.01
CA THR A 133 3.41 -7.90 -3.71
C THR A 133 2.30 -7.76 -2.66
N VAL A 134 1.62 -6.61 -2.60
CA VAL A 134 0.46 -6.41 -1.71
C VAL A 134 -0.60 -7.48 -1.95
N LYS A 135 -0.98 -7.70 -3.22
CA LYS A 135 -1.94 -8.74 -3.58
C LYS A 135 -1.53 -10.12 -3.06
N ILE A 136 -0.30 -10.57 -3.35
CA ILE A 136 0.20 -11.88 -2.91
C ILE A 136 0.14 -12.02 -1.39
N LEU A 137 0.58 -11.01 -0.64
CA LEU A 137 0.62 -11.05 0.82
C LEU A 137 -0.79 -11.07 1.43
N LEU A 138 -1.70 -10.26 0.92
CA LEU A 138 -3.08 -10.21 1.42
C LEU A 138 -3.85 -11.48 1.07
N ASP A 139 -3.73 -11.99 -0.16
CA ASP A 139 -4.33 -13.26 -0.59
C ASP A 139 -3.81 -14.43 0.27
N THR A 140 -2.49 -14.47 0.52
CA THR A 140 -1.87 -15.51 1.38
C THR A 140 -2.41 -15.45 2.80
N LYS A 141 -2.62 -14.25 3.35
CA LYS A 141 -3.20 -14.07 4.68
C LYS A 141 -4.71 -14.32 4.72
N GLY A 142 -5.38 -14.27 3.58
CA GLY A 142 -6.85 -14.35 3.48
C GLY A 142 -7.55 -13.07 3.93
N LEU A 143 -6.92 -11.91 3.72
CA LEU A 143 -7.52 -10.61 3.98
C LEU A 143 -8.16 -10.06 2.71
N ASP A 144 -9.39 -9.58 2.83
CA ASP A 144 -10.09 -8.90 1.75
C ASP A 144 -9.54 -7.48 1.55
N TYR A 145 -9.52 -7.04 0.30
CA TYR A 145 -9.07 -5.69 -0.04
C TYR A 145 -9.77 -5.18 -1.29
N ASP A 146 -9.82 -3.85 -1.40
CA ASP A 146 -10.32 -3.13 -2.59
C ASP A 146 -9.38 -1.99 -2.95
N PHE A 147 -9.25 -1.72 -4.24
CA PHE A 147 -8.60 -0.53 -4.77
C PHE A 147 -9.52 0.14 -5.77
N THR A 148 -10.12 1.26 -5.37
CA THR A 148 -11.23 1.88 -6.09
C THR A 148 -11.05 3.39 -6.23
N PRO A 149 -11.59 4.01 -7.30
CA PRO A 149 -11.74 5.45 -7.37
C PRO A 149 -12.57 5.97 -6.20
N HIS A 150 -12.12 7.05 -5.57
CA HIS A 150 -12.78 7.69 -4.44
C HIS A 150 -12.58 9.20 -4.50
N GLY A 151 -13.67 9.96 -4.62
CA GLY A 151 -13.58 11.40 -4.80
C GLY A 151 -12.75 11.75 -6.04
N GLN A 152 -11.77 12.62 -5.87
CA GLN A 152 -10.81 13.01 -6.92
C GLN A 152 -9.50 12.21 -6.83
N GLY A 153 -9.57 10.94 -6.48
CA GLY A 153 -8.39 10.11 -6.30
C GLY A 153 -8.68 8.63 -6.24
N MET A 154 -7.84 7.93 -5.50
CA MET A 154 -7.92 6.48 -5.28
C MET A 154 -7.96 6.18 -3.79
N ARG A 155 -8.67 5.10 -3.43
CA ARG A 155 -8.72 4.55 -2.08
C ARG A 155 -8.37 3.06 -2.11
N PHE A 156 -7.41 2.67 -1.30
CA PHE A 156 -7.10 1.27 -1.01
C PHE A 156 -7.62 0.91 0.38
N VAL A 157 -8.36 -0.18 0.49
CA VAL A 157 -8.92 -0.68 1.75
C VAL A 157 -8.45 -2.11 1.98
N VAL A 158 -7.97 -2.41 3.17
CA VAL A 158 -7.70 -3.77 3.66
C VAL A 158 -8.65 -4.04 4.81
N ARG A 159 -9.38 -5.17 4.77
CA ARG A 159 -10.31 -5.59 5.84
C ARG A 159 -9.68 -6.69 6.69
N PHE A 160 -9.83 -6.52 8.01
CA PHE A 160 -9.28 -7.44 9.02
C PHE A 160 -10.32 -8.46 9.48
#